data_84668e5c6b9c429a107e524ab8c6ed62
#
_entry.id   84668e5c6b9c429a107e524ab8c6ed62
#
_cell.length_a   1.000
_cell.length_b   1.000
_cell.length_c   1.000
_cell.angle_alpha   90.00
_cell.angle_beta   90.00
_cell.angle_gamma   90.00
#
_symmetry.space_group_name_H-M   'P 1'
#
loop_
_entity.id
_entity.type
_entity.pdbx_description
1 polymer ?
#
loop_
_entity_poly.entity_id
_entity_poly.type
_entity_poly.pdbx_seq_one_letter_code
_entity_poly.pdbx_strand_id
1 'polypeptide(L)'
;MYQPTGFANTIFAQRYAINAEETFEEACQRVANHIAVAENGSREKWAERFTEVMVNNKFIPGGRIWYGSGRMKGQLLNCFVVPTEDSREGWGKTVSDMLIISGTGGGVGINFSPLRPRGTPIRGTGGEA
;
A
#
# COMPACT_ATOMS: atom_id res chain seq x y z
N MET A 1 4.73 -25.72 -7.83
CA MET A 1 3.74 -24.67 -7.49
C MET A 1 3.68 -24.55 -5.98
N TYR A 2 3.85 -23.34 -5.44
CA TYR A 2 3.74 -23.09 -3.99
C TYR A 2 2.27 -23.05 -3.56
N GLN A 3 1.99 -23.60 -2.38
CA GLN A 3 0.69 -23.46 -1.72
C GLN A 3 0.93 -23.02 -0.27
N PRO A 4 0.31 -21.95 0.20
CA PRO A 4 0.42 -21.55 1.60
C PRO A 4 -0.20 -22.64 2.50
N THR A 5 0.45 -22.92 3.63
CA THR A 5 0.00 -23.93 4.59
C THR A 5 -0.07 -23.34 6.01
N GLY A 6 -0.84 -23.99 6.89
CA GLY A 6 -0.94 -23.57 8.29
C GLY A 6 -1.35 -22.11 8.45
N PHE A 7 -0.59 -21.36 9.26
CA PHE A 7 -0.86 -19.94 9.54
C PHE A 7 -0.80 -19.05 8.31
N ALA A 8 0.10 -19.34 7.35
CA ALA A 8 0.19 -18.58 6.11
C ALA A 8 -1.11 -18.68 5.28
N ASN A 9 -1.72 -19.86 5.23
CA ASN A 9 -3.00 -20.04 4.56
C ASN A 9 -4.15 -19.30 5.26
N THR A 10 -4.15 -19.29 6.60
CA THR A 10 -5.13 -18.53 7.39
C THR A 10 -5.04 -17.04 7.08
N ILE A 11 -3.82 -16.47 7.05
CA ILE A 11 -3.62 -15.06 6.72
C ILE A 11 -4.01 -14.76 5.28
N PHE A 12 -3.65 -15.65 4.34
CA PHE A 12 -4.05 -15.49 2.94
C PHE A 12 -5.58 -15.41 2.80
N ALA A 13 -6.30 -16.37 3.34
CA ALA A 13 -7.76 -16.44 3.25
C ALA A 13 -8.45 -15.23 3.93
N GLN A 14 -7.94 -14.76 5.07
CA GLN A 14 -8.56 -13.66 5.82
C GLN A 14 -8.24 -12.27 5.29
N ARG A 15 -7.08 -12.08 4.66
CA ARG A 15 -6.55 -10.75 4.34
C ARG A 15 -6.39 -10.47 2.85
N TYR A 16 -6.14 -11.48 2.04
CA TYR A 16 -5.71 -11.29 0.65
C TYR A 16 -6.66 -11.89 -0.38
N ALA A 17 -7.31 -12.98 -0.07
CA ALA A 17 -8.33 -13.56 -0.94
C ALA A 17 -9.49 -12.58 -1.18
N ILE A 18 -10.03 -12.56 -2.40
CA ILE A 18 -11.16 -11.69 -2.76
C ILE A 18 -12.48 -12.23 -2.20
N ASN A 19 -12.55 -13.55 -2.03
CA ASN A 19 -13.64 -14.27 -1.39
C ASN A 19 -13.12 -15.54 -0.70
N ALA A 20 -13.97 -16.24 0.03
CA ALA A 20 -13.59 -17.42 0.83
C ALA A 20 -13.15 -18.63 -0.01
N GLU A 21 -13.50 -18.68 -1.29
CA GLU A 21 -13.26 -19.80 -2.19
C GLU A 21 -12.01 -19.60 -3.06
N GLU A 22 -11.45 -18.39 -3.10
CA GLU A 22 -10.31 -18.07 -3.94
C GLU A 22 -9.06 -18.83 -3.49
N THR A 23 -8.52 -19.63 -4.38
CA THR A 23 -7.24 -20.31 -4.18
C THR A 23 -6.06 -19.34 -4.32
N PHE A 24 -4.89 -19.73 -3.81
CA PHE A 24 -3.67 -18.95 -3.97
C PHE A 24 -3.28 -18.75 -5.45
N GLU A 25 -3.49 -19.77 -6.28
CA GLU A 25 -3.22 -19.69 -7.72
C GLU A 25 -4.15 -18.70 -8.42
N GLU A 26 -5.45 -18.76 -8.14
CA GLU A 26 -6.43 -17.80 -8.68
C GLU A 26 -6.12 -16.37 -8.24
N ALA A 27 -5.71 -16.19 -6.99
CA ALA A 27 -5.26 -14.87 -6.50
C ALA A 27 -4.01 -14.38 -7.25
N CYS A 28 -3.03 -15.25 -7.52
CA CYS A 28 -1.88 -14.91 -8.36
C CYS A 28 -2.32 -14.46 -9.75
N GLN A 29 -3.23 -15.19 -10.39
CA GLN A 29 -3.78 -14.85 -11.70
C GLN A 29 -4.54 -13.53 -11.67
N ARG A 30 -5.36 -13.29 -10.64
CA ARG A 30 -6.11 -12.04 -10.45
C ARG A 30 -5.17 -10.84 -10.33
N VAL A 31 -4.14 -10.94 -9.49
CA VAL A 31 -3.13 -9.90 -9.30
C VAL A 31 -2.37 -9.65 -10.60
N ALA A 32 -1.89 -10.71 -11.24
CA ALA A 32 -1.16 -10.63 -12.49
C ALA A 32 -1.98 -9.95 -13.61
N ASN A 33 -3.24 -10.36 -13.78
CA ASN A 33 -4.15 -9.78 -14.76
C ASN A 33 -4.42 -8.30 -14.49
N HIS A 34 -4.57 -7.92 -13.22
CA HIS A 34 -4.83 -6.53 -12.85
C HIS A 34 -3.62 -5.63 -13.14
N ILE A 35 -2.42 -6.07 -12.78
CA ILE A 35 -1.19 -5.29 -13.00
C ILE A 35 -0.81 -5.24 -14.47
N ALA A 36 -0.99 -6.32 -15.21
CA ALA A 36 -0.68 -6.38 -16.65
C ALA A 36 -1.54 -5.44 -17.52
N VAL A 37 -2.60 -4.84 -16.96
CA VAL A 37 -3.38 -3.78 -17.67
C VAL A 37 -2.50 -2.60 -18.08
N ALA A 38 -1.43 -2.32 -17.33
CA ALA A 38 -0.49 -1.24 -17.64
C ALA A 38 0.41 -1.53 -18.85
N GLU A 39 0.46 -2.78 -19.31
CA GLU A 39 1.33 -3.19 -20.40
C GLU A 39 0.69 -2.93 -21.77
N ASN A 40 1.38 -2.14 -22.60
CA ASN A 40 0.94 -1.81 -23.93
C ASN A 40 1.26 -2.96 -24.92
N GLY A 41 0.24 -3.63 -25.45
CA GLY A 41 0.35 -4.57 -26.55
C GLY A 41 0.88 -5.98 -26.22
N SER A 42 1.13 -6.30 -24.94
CA SER A 42 1.65 -7.61 -24.51
C SER A 42 1.04 -8.08 -23.19
N ARG A 43 -0.19 -7.66 -22.90
CA ARG A 43 -0.89 -7.87 -21.62
C ARG A 43 -0.94 -9.34 -21.20
N GLU A 44 -1.37 -10.23 -22.08
CA GLU A 44 -1.50 -11.66 -21.78
C GLU A 44 -0.14 -12.26 -21.44
N LYS A 45 0.89 -11.99 -22.24
CA LYS A 45 2.25 -12.45 -21.99
C LYS A 45 2.80 -12.00 -20.64
N TRP A 46 2.53 -10.77 -20.23
CA TRP A 46 2.97 -10.26 -18.94
C TRP A 46 2.14 -10.84 -17.79
N ALA A 47 0.85 -11.01 -17.97
CA ALA A 47 0.00 -11.68 -16.97
C ALA A 47 0.48 -13.12 -16.72
N GLU A 48 0.81 -13.88 -17.76
CA GLU A 48 1.38 -15.23 -17.63
C GLU A 48 2.70 -15.22 -16.86
N ARG A 49 3.62 -14.31 -17.19
CA ARG A 49 4.92 -14.17 -16.52
C ARG A 49 4.77 -13.79 -15.05
N PHE A 50 3.90 -12.83 -14.74
CA PHE A 50 3.64 -12.41 -13.36
C PHE A 50 3.01 -13.55 -12.56
N THR A 51 2.07 -14.28 -13.15
CA THR A 51 1.49 -15.47 -12.53
C THR A 51 2.59 -16.50 -12.23
N GLU A 52 3.42 -16.85 -13.22
CA GLU A 52 4.48 -17.85 -13.07
C GLU A 52 5.41 -17.53 -11.88
N VAL A 53 5.88 -16.29 -11.78
CA VAL A 53 6.82 -15.93 -10.70
C VAL A 53 6.16 -15.96 -9.32
N MET A 54 4.87 -15.62 -9.22
CA MET A 54 4.13 -15.65 -7.96
C MET A 54 3.76 -17.08 -7.53
N VAL A 55 3.20 -17.90 -8.41
CA VAL A 55 2.81 -19.29 -8.07
C VAL A 55 4.01 -20.18 -7.73
N ASN A 56 5.19 -19.83 -8.21
CA ASN A 56 6.45 -20.52 -7.88
C ASN A 56 7.19 -19.89 -6.69
N ASN A 57 6.57 -18.94 -6.01
CA ASN A 57 7.14 -18.24 -4.86
C ASN A 57 8.51 -17.58 -5.13
N LYS A 58 8.76 -17.18 -6.38
CA LYS A 58 9.97 -16.45 -6.79
C LYS A 58 9.84 -14.96 -6.50
N PHE A 59 8.61 -14.45 -6.46
CA PHE A 59 8.26 -13.07 -6.13
C PHE A 59 6.89 -13.00 -5.48
N ILE A 60 6.80 -12.27 -4.37
CA ILE A 60 5.54 -12.00 -3.67
C ILE A 60 5.37 -10.48 -3.56
N PRO A 61 4.34 -9.90 -4.20
CA PRO A 61 4.08 -8.47 -4.09
C PRO A 61 3.62 -8.05 -2.70
N GLY A 62 3.71 -6.76 -2.41
CA GLY A 62 3.27 -6.21 -1.13
C GLY A 62 1.79 -6.42 -0.84
N GLY A 63 1.41 -6.45 0.43
CA GLY A 63 0.07 -6.81 0.88
C GLY A 63 -1.06 -5.98 0.26
N ARG A 64 -0.83 -4.68 -0.02
CA ARG A 64 -1.85 -3.83 -0.66
C ARG A 64 -2.09 -4.20 -2.12
N ILE A 65 -1.09 -4.69 -2.82
CA ILE A 65 -1.23 -5.19 -4.20
C ILE A 65 -2.13 -6.43 -4.21
N TRP A 66 -1.89 -7.39 -3.30
CA TRP A 66 -2.77 -8.55 -3.12
C TRP A 66 -4.21 -8.15 -2.81
N TYR A 67 -4.38 -7.29 -1.81
CA TYR A 67 -5.71 -6.87 -1.37
C TYR A 67 -6.44 -6.03 -2.42
N GLY A 68 -5.76 -5.05 -3.03
CA GLY A 68 -6.39 -4.05 -3.92
C GLY A 68 -6.67 -4.56 -5.33
N SER A 69 -5.89 -5.53 -5.83
CA SER A 69 -6.05 -6.04 -7.19
C SER A 69 -7.41 -6.70 -7.40
N GLY A 70 -8.09 -6.30 -8.46
CA GLY A 70 -9.43 -6.82 -8.81
C GLY A 70 -10.59 -6.22 -8.01
N ARG A 71 -10.35 -5.33 -7.03
CA ARG A 71 -11.40 -4.63 -6.28
C ARG A 71 -11.68 -3.26 -6.90
N MET A 72 -12.94 -2.83 -6.93
CA MET A 72 -13.37 -1.56 -7.56
C MET A 72 -12.69 -0.31 -7.00
N LYS A 73 -12.35 -0.30 -5.71
CA LYS A 73 -11.68 0.82 -5.01
C LYS A 73 -10.37 0.36 -4.39
N GLY A 74 -9.66 -0.56 -5.05
CA GLY A 74 -8.41 -1.11 -4.57
C GLY A 74 -7.26 -0.12 -4.73
N GLN A 75 -6.71 0.33 -3.61
CA GLN A 75 -5.48 1.10 -3.55
C GLN A 75 -4.30 0.10 -3.50
N LEU A 76 -3.26 0.30 -4.33
CA LEU A 76 -2.16 -0.65 -4.52
C LEU A 76 -0.85 -0.26 -3.82
N LEU A 77 -0.72 0.99 -3.35
CA LEU A 77 0.49 1.45 -2.68
C LEU A 77 0.49 1.06 -1.21
N ASN A 78 1.61 0.50 -0.75
CA ASN A 78 1.74 0.07 0.64
C ASN A 78 2.09 1.22 1.58
N CYS A 79 2.94 2.17 1.13
CA CYS A 79 3.49 3.24 1.95
C CYS A 79 3.49 4.58 1.22
N PHE A 80 3.30 5.64 1.99
CA PHE A 80 3.27 7.01 1.53
C PHE A 80 4.19 7.87 2.39
N VAL A 81 4.83 8.87 1.81
CA VAL A 81 5.54 9.92 2.54
C VAL A 81 4.71 11.19 2.45
N VAL A 82 4.29 11.71 3.60
CA VAL A 82 3.50 12.94 3.70
C VAL A 82 4.42 14.08 4.10
N PRO A 83 4.46 15.19 3.32
CA PRO A 83 5.24 16.35 3.69
C PRO A 83 4.65 17.04 4.91
N THR A 84 5.51 17.70 5.70
CA THR A 84 5.11 18.62 6.76
C THR A 84 5.60 20.03 6.44
N GLU A 85 4.84 21.02 6.87
CA GLU A 85 5.23 22.42 6.85
C GLU A 85 5.22 22.96 8.28
N ASP A 86 6.12 23.88 8.58
CA ASP A 86 6.23 24.52 9.90
C ASP A 86 5.17 25.63 10.09
N SER A 87 3.90 25.21 9.95
CA SER A 87 2.71 26.05 10.12
C SER A 87 1.56 25.24 10.72
N ARG A 88 0.57 25.91 11.32
CA ARG A 88 -0.62 25.24 11.86
C ARG A 88 -1.45 24.60 10.76
N GLU A 89 -1.57 25.28 9.63
CA GLU A 89 -2.26 24.83 8.44
C GLU A 89 -1.56 23.58 7.86
N GLY A 90 -0.23 23.62 7.74
CA GLY A 90 0.57 22.48 7.29
C GLY A 90 0.41 21.27 8.20
N TRP A 91 0.45 21.46 9.51
CA TRP A 91 0.17 20.40 10.48
C TRP A 91 -1.26 19.83 10.35
N GLY A 92 -2.25 20.70 10.22
CA GLY A 92 -3.64 20.30 10.01
C GLY A 92 -3.79 19.44 8.76
N LYS A 93 -3.14 19.84 7.66
CA LYS A 93 -3.10 19.08 6.41
C LYS A 93 -2.40 17.72 6.59
N THR A 94 -1.23 17.71 7.23
CA THR A 94 -0.47 16.47 7.48
C THR A 94 -1.30 15.45 8.27
N VAL A 95 -1.99 15.88 9.32
CA VAL A 95 -2.87 14.99 10.13
C VAL A 95 -4.05 14.49 9.30
N SER A 96 -4.67 15.34 8.51
CA SER A 96 -5.77 14.96 7.62
C SER A 96 -5.33 13.91 6.60
N ASP A 97 -4.21 14.14 5.90
CA ASP A 97 -3.65 13.23 4.91
C ASP A 97 -3.29 11.87 5.56
N MET A 98 -2.69 11.90 6.75
CA MET A 98 -2.37 10.69 7.52
C MET A 98 -3.62 9.85 7.83
N LEU A 99 -4.70 10.49 8.28
CA LEU A 99 -5.96 9.78 8.58
C LEU A 99 -6.58 9.17 7.33
N ILE A 100 -6.62 9.91 6.23
CA ILE A 100 -7.18 9.43 4.96
C ILE A 100 -6.37 8.24 4.44
N ILE A 101 -5.04 8.36 4.37
CA ILE A 101 -4.16 7.29 3.88
C ILE A 101 -4.27 6.05 4.76
N SER A 102 -4.18 6.21 6.09
CA SER A 102 -4.30 5.11 7.03
C SER A 102 -5.66 4.42 6.93
N GLY A 103 -6.74 5.17 6.71
CA GLY A 103 -8.09 4.65 6.48
C GLY A 103 -8.20 3.78 5.23
N THR A 104 -7.33 3.98 4.22
CA THR A 104 -7.23 3.10 3.05
C THR A 104 -6.30 1.90 3.26
N GLY A 105 -5.70 1.78 4.44
CA GLY A 105 -4.74 0.72 4.79
C GLY A 105 -3.32 0.97 4.29
N GLY A 106 -2.98 2.20 3.91
CA GLY A 106 -1.61 2.62 3.59
C GLY A 106 -0.80 2.93 4.86
N GLY A 107 0.49 2.61 4.86
CA GLY A 107 1.42 3.09 5.86
C GLY A 107 1.81 4.55 5.60
N VAL A 108 2.05 5.34 6.64
CA VAL A 108 2.42 6.76 6.51
C VAL A 108 3.76 7.03 7.18
N GLY A 109 4.69 7.61 6.43
CA GLY A 109 5.91 8.21 6.93
C GLY A 109 5.83 9.72 6.87
N ILE A 110 6.35 10.40 7.89
CA ILE A 110 6.35 11.86 7.99
C ILE A 110 7.78 12.34 8.24
N ASN A 111 8.24 13.30 7.44
CA ASN A 111 9.52 13.93 7.64
C ASN A 111 9.36 15.21 8.49
N PHE A 112 9.93 15.21 9.68
CA PHE A 112 9.90 16.34 10.61
C PHE A 112 11.07 17.31 10.47
N SER A 113 12.02 17.05 9.58
CA SER A 113 13.21 17.91 9.38
C SER A 113 12.88 19.37 8.99
N PRO A 114 11.77 19.67 8.27
CA PRO A 114 11.40 21.06 7.96
C PRO A 114 10.89 21.87 9.15
N LEU A 115 10.59 21.23 10.28
CA LEU A 115 10.06 21.94 11.45
C LEU A 115 11.16 22.71 12.17
N ARG A 116 10.80 23.86 12.76
CA ARG A 116 11.71 24.66 13.56
C ARG A 116 12.24 23.87 14.77
N PRO A 117 13.49 24.07 15.17
CA PRO A 117 14.05 23.44 16.37
C PRO A 117 13.43 23.99 17.65
N ARG A 118 13.52 23.18 18.73
CA ARG A 118 13.12 23.60 20.08
C ARG A 118 13.82 24.91 20.49
N GLY A 119 13.08 25.80 21.14
CA GLY A 119 13.55 27.09 21.58
C GLY A 119 13.47 28.20 20.51
N THR A 120 12.94 27.90 19.32
CA THR A 120 12.69 28.92 18.31
C THR A 120 11.48 29.76 18.70
N PRO A 121 11.60 31.14 18.70
CA PRO A 121 10.48 32.00 19.04
C PRO A 121 9.28 31.80 18.12
N ILE A 122 8.12 31.72 18.70
CA ILE A 122 6.83 31.62 17.97
C ILE A 122 6.27 33.01 17.77
N ARG A 123 6.14 33.44 16.51
CA ARG A 123 5.61 34.78 16.18
C ARG A 123 4.20 34.96 16.75
N GLY A 124 3.99 36.09 17.42
CA GLY A 124 2.68 36.53 17.91
C GLY A 124 2.21 35.91 19.22
N THR A 125 2.97 35.01 19.83
CA THR A 125 2.58 34.41 21.12
C THR A 125 3.54 34.70 22.26
N GLY A 126 4.77 35.18 21.97
CA GLY A 126 5.82 35.37 22.98
C GLY A 126 6.36 34.08 23.58
N GLY A 127 5.93 32.91 23.06
CA GLY A 127 6.39 31.58 23.48
C GLY A 127 7.49 31.03 22.55
N GLU A 128 8.00 29.87 22.92
CA GLU A 128 9.01 29.12 22.18
C GLU A 128 8.46 27.76 21.72
N ALA A 129 9.01 27.23 20.62
CA ALA A 129 8.67 25.90 20.10
C ALA A 129 9.25 24.77 20.96
#